data_411f896e6312e995a0bf4c10bccce74b
#
_entry.id   411f896e6312e995a0bf4c10bccce74b
#
_cell.length_a   1.000
_cell.length_b   1.000
_cell.length_c   1.000
_cell.angle_alpha   90.00
_cell.angle_beta   90.00
_cell.angle_gamma   90.00
#
_symmetry.space_group_name_H-M   'P 1'
#
loop_
_entity.id
_entity.type
_entity.pdbx_description
1 polymer ?
#
loop_
_entity_poly.entity_id
_entity_poly.type
_entity_poly.pdbx_seq_one_letter_code
_entity_poly.pdbx_strand_id
1 'polypeptide(L)'
;MARVVVGLSGGVDSSVSAYLLKEQGHEVIGLFMKNWHDDSVTISDECPWLEDSNDAMLVADKLGIPFQTVDLSETYKERIVDYMFDEYERGRTPNPDVLCNREIKFDVFLDIAMDLGADYVATGHYCQRESFTANGKEIYQLKAGADPNKDQSYFLCQVSQKQLAKTLFPIGHLQKSEVRAIAAEQNLITAGKKDSQGLCFIGKVRLPEFLQQKLLPKPGEIIEIDAQVSDSRSSHASLDQEEFSRDELISLSRKRTYQKADGKVVGKHQGAHYFTRGQRKGLAVGGTPEPLFVIDTNVEENVIYTGQGKSHPGLYRHGLQVANDEIHWIREDLKFEVGESKSVMARIRYRQQLEPARLFMTENGLFVLFDEKQSAIAPGQFVAWYEGDECLGSGVIS
;
A
#
# COMPACT_ATOMS: atom_id res chain seq x y z
N MET A 1 -32.33 0.78 9.18
CA MET A 1 -32.24 1.57 7.94
C MET A 1 -31.31 2.74 8.23
N ALA A 2 -30.22 2.85 7.47
CA ALA A 2 -29.22 3.92 7.61
C ALA A 2 -29.02 4.55 6.24
N ARG A 3 -28.56 5.81 6.20
CA ARG A 3 -28.11 6.47 4.98
C ARG A 3 -26.63 6.14 4.74
N VAL A 4 -26.32 5.52 3.60
CA VAL A 4 -24.98 5.07 3.25
C VAL A 4 -24.52 5.71 1.94
N VAL A 5 -23.39 6.41 1.98
CA VAL A 5 -22.74 6.93 0.78
C VAL A 5 -21.72 5.90 0.30
N VAL A 6 -21.91 5.41 -0.93
CA VAL A 6 -21.01 4.42 -1.55
C VAL A 6 -20.06 5.10 -2.51
N GLY A 7 -18.77 4.89 -2.32
CA GLY A 7 -17.75 5.29 -3.29
C GLY A 7 -17.85 4.44 -4.56
N LEU A 8 -18.61 4.92 -5.55
CA LEU A 8 -18.76 4.26 -6.85
C LEU A 8 -17.60 4.62 -7.75
N SER A 9 -16.72 3.65 -8.03
CA SER A 9 -15.52 3.83 -8.86
C SER A 9 -15.72 3.43 -10.32
N GLY A 10 -16.94 3.08 -10.73
CA GLY A 10 -17.19 2.50 -12.06
C GLY A 10 -16.66 1.06 -12.21
N GLY A 11 -16.22 0.41 -11.14
CA GLY A 11 -15.78 -0.98 -11.11
C GLY A 11 -16.85 -1.93 -10.57
N VAL A 12 -16.69 -3.24 -10.82
CA VAL A 12 -17.64 -4.28 -10.39
C VAL A 12 -17.82 -4.33 -8.87
N ASP A 13 -16.76 -4.13 -8.11
CA ASP A 13 -16.75 -4.29 -6.65
C ASP A 13 -17.60 -3.22 -5.95
N SER A 14 -17.44 -1.95 -6.33
CA SER A 14 -18.25 -0.85 -5.82
C SER A 14 -19.71 -0.93 -6.27
N SER A 15 -19.96 -1.42 -7.49
CA SER A 15 -21.31 -1.62 -8.03
C SER A 15 -22.09 -2.66 -7.24
N VAL A 16 -21.48 -3.82 -6.94
CA VAL A 16 -22.07 -4.87 -6.13
C VAL A 16 -22.25 -4.42 -4.68
N SER A 17 -21.29 -3.63 -4.14
CA SER A 17 -21.44 -3.07 -2.80
C SER A 17 -22.69 -2.18 -2.67
N ALA A 18 -22.93 -1.32 -3.66
CA ALA A 18 -24.13 -0.48 -3.69
C ALA A 18 -25.42 -1.30 -3.81
N TYR A 19 -25.42 -2.33 -4.66
CA TYR A 19 -26.54 -3.25 -4.82
C TYR A 19 -26.88 -3.95 -3.50
N LEU A 20 -25.89 -4.56 -2.84
CA LEU A 20 -26.08 -5.29 -1.59
C LEU A 20 -26.64 -4.42 -0.47
N LEU A 21 -26.14 -3.20 -0.33
CA LEU A 21 -26.65 -2.25 0.67
C LEU A 21 -28.08 -1.83 0.39
N LYS A 22 -28.46 -1.65 -0.88
CA LYS A 22 -29.84 -1.38 -1.26
C LYS A 22 -30.78 -2.55 -0.94
N GLU A 23 -30.37 -3.79 -1.25
CA GLU A 23 -31.13 -5.01 -0.90
C GLU A 23 -31.30 -5.18 0.60
N GLN A 24 -30.32 -4.73 1.40
CA GLN A 24 -30.41 -4.69 2.86
C GLN A 24 -31.36 -3.61 3.40
N GLY A 25 -31.96 -2.79 2.52
CA GLY A 25 -32.93 -1.76 2.87
C GLY A 25 -32.31 -0.44 3.36
N HIS A 26 -31.02 -0.19 3.06
CA HIS A 26 -30.40 1.11 3.33
C HIS A 26 -30.83 2.17 2.32
N GLU A 27 -30.81 3.44 2.72
CA GLU A 27 -30.85 4.59 1.82
C GLU A 27 -29.44 4.78 1.23
N VAL A 28 -29.23 4.42 -0.05
CA VAL A 28 -27.93 4.43 -0.70
C VAL A 28 -27.79 5.62 -1.62
N ILE A 29 -26.65 6.30 -1.53
CA ILE A 29 -26.24 7.40 -2.42
C ILE A 29 -24.91 7.00 -3.07
N GLY A 30 -24.81 7.04 -4.38
CA GLY A 30 -23.56 6.83 -5.12
C GLY A 30 -22.78 8.13 -5.22
N LEU A 31 -21.49 8.08 -4.90
CA LEU A 31 -20.57 9.22 -5.06
C LEU A 31 -19.34 8.78 -5.84
N PHE A 32 -19.06 9.44 -6.96
CA PHE A 32 -17.84 9.23 -7.75
C PHE A 32 -16.81 10.28 -7.39
N MET A 33 -15.57 9.85 -7.11
CA MET A 33 -14.44 10.72 -6.81
C MET A 33 -13.59 10.93 -8.07
N LYS A 34 -13.55 12.15 -8.58
CA LYS A 34 -12.63 12.56 -9.64
C LYS A 34 -11.34 13.05 -9.00
N ASN A 35 -10.30 12.25 -9.05
CA ASN A 35 -9.05 12.50 -8.32
C ASN A 35 -7.87 12.93 -9.20
N TRP A 36 -8.00 12.90 -10.52
CA TRP A 36 -6.92 13.26 -11.44
C TRP A 36 -7.42 13.91 -12.73
N HIS A 37 -6.66 14.88 -13.24
CA HIS A 37 -6.99 15.65 -14.45
C HIS A 37 -5.96 15.58 -15.57
N ASP A 38 -4.71 15.18 -15.27
CA ASP A 38 -3.61 15.35 -16.21
C ASP A 38 -3.51 14.15 -17.15
N ASP A 39 -4.00 14.34 -18.37
CA ASP A 39 -4.00 13.32 -19.42
C ASP A 39 -2.62 13.15 -20.08
N SER A 40 -1.68 14.08 -19.83
CA SER A 40 -0.34 14.06 -20.45
C SER A 40 0.55 12.89 -20.01
N VAL A 41 0.19 12.22 -18.91
CA VAL A 41 0.95 11.12 -18.29
C VAL A 41 0.24 9.78 -18.31
N THR A 42 -1.01 9.73 -18.76
CA THR A 42 -1.73 8.47 -18.92
C THR A 42 -1.33 7.77 -20.23
N ILE A 43 -1.28 6.44 -20.21
CA ILE A 43 -0.86 5.62 -21.38
C ILE A 43 -1.91 5.62 -22.48
N SER A 44 -3.17 5.97 -22.18
CA SER A 44 -4.29 6.03 -23.11
C SER A 44 -4.68 7.47 -23.40
N ASP A 45 -4.96 7.78 -24.69
CA ASP A 45 -5.52 9.07 -25.12
C ASP A 45 -6.98 9.29 -24.62
N GLU A 46 -7.55 8.32 -23.91
CA GLU A 46 -8.88 8.36 -23.32
C GLU A 46 -8.78 8.77 -21.85
N CYS A 47 -9.63 9.72 -21.43
CA CYS A 47 -9.77 10.13 -20.02
C CYS A 47 -10.34 8.98 -19.19
N PRO A 48 -9.51 8.20 -18.42
CA PRO A 48 -10.01 7.00 -17.73
C PRO A 48 -11.13 7.30 -16.75
N TRP A 49 -11.09 8.47 -16.10
CA TRP A 49 -12.10 8.88 -15.13
C TRP A 49 -13.48 9.14 -15.78
N LEU A 50 -13.55 9.53 -17.05
CA LEU A 50 -14.83 9.82 -17.74
C LEU A 50 -15.60 8.53 -18.00
N GLU A 51 -14.93 7.49 -18.50
CA GLU A 51 -15.52 6.15 -18.70
C GLU A 51 -15.98 5.57 -17.33
N ASP A 52 -15.11 5.60 -16.34
CA ASP A 52 -15.42 5.11 -15.00
C ASP A 52 -16.58 5.89 -14.34
N SER A 53 -16.66 7.20 -14.52
CA SER A 53 -17.76 8.04 -14.03
C SER A 53 -19.08 7.71 -14.76
N ASN A 54 -19.04 7.50 -16.05
CA ASN A 54 -20.23 7.10 -16.83
C ASN A 54 -20.73 5.72 -16.40
N ASP A 55 -19.84 4.75 -16.21
CA ASP A 55 -20.20 3.43 -15.69
C ASP A 55 -20.82 3.51 -14.29
N ALA A 56 -20.25 4.34 -13.40
CA ALA A 56 -20.79 4.56 -12.06
C ALA A 56 -22.18 5.19 -12.10
N MET A 57 -22.39 6.17 -12.98
CA MET A 57 -23.70 6.79 -13.20
C MET A 57 -24.74 5.78 -13.71
N LEU A 58 -24.38 4.97 -14.69
CA LEU A 58 -25.28 3.94 -15.25
C LEU A 58 -25.62 2.86 -14.23
N VAL A 59 -24.70 2.51 -13.34
CA VAL A 59 -24.97 1.62 -12.18
C VAL A 59 -25.96 2.29 -11.24
N ALA A 60 -25.77 3.55 -10.89
CA ALA A 60 -26.65 4.29 -10.01
C ALA A 60 -28.08 4.40 -10.59
N ASP A 61 -28.21 4.72 -11.89
CA ASP A 61 -29.49 4.76 -12.60
C ASP A 61 -30.19 3.39 -12.57
N LYS A 62 -29.46 2.32 -12.86
CA LYS A 62 -30.00 0.95 -12.81
C LYS A 62 -30.48 0.57 -11.42
N LEU A 63 -29.74 0.97 -10.40
CA LEU A 63 -30.12 0.72 -9.00
C LEU A 63 -31.20 1.70 -8.50
N GLY A 64 -31.52 2.76 -9.24
CA GLY A 64 -32.46 3.80 -8.82
C GLY A 64 -31.99 4.52 -7.54
N ILE A 65 -30.69 4.82 -7.44
CA ILE A 65 -30.08 5.56 -6.34
C ILE A 65 -29.58 6.92 -6.80
N PRO A 66 -29.63 7.96 -5.95
CA PRO A 66 -29.00 9.25 -6.26
C PRO A 66 -27.51 9.10 -6.55
N PHE A 67 -27.00 9.89 -7.49
CA PHE A 67 -25.59 9.89 -7.88
C PHE A 67 -25.03 11.30 -7.99
N GLN A 68 -23.81 11.49 -7.55
CA GLN A 68 -23.06 12.74 -7.67
C GLN A 68 -21.58 12.47 -7.92
N THR A 69 -20.93 13.37 -8.65
CA THR A 69 -19.48 13.40 -8.81
C THR A 69 -18.90 14.52 -7.96
N VAL A 70 -17.82 14.25 -7.24
CA VAL A 70 -17.03 15.22 -6.50
C VAL A 70 -15.63 15.31 -7.11
N ASP A 71 -15.15 16.54 -7.31
CA ASP A 71 -13.79 16.80 -7.80
C ASP A 71 -12.84 16.96 -6.61
N LEU A 72 -11.92 16.00 -6.47
CA LEU A 72 -10.90 15.97 -5.42
C LEU A 72 -9.49 16.07 -6.01
N SER A 73 -9.35 16.45 -7.29
CA SER A 73 -8.08 16.38 -8.01
C SER A 73 -7.00 17.28 -7.42
N GLU A 74 -7.34 18.45 -6.94
CA GLU A 74 -6.41 19.37 -6.27
C GLU A 74 -5.93 18.77 -4.94
N THR A 75 -6.86 18.31 -4.09
CA THR A 75 -6.53 17.66 -2.81
C THR A 75 -5.71 16.38 -3.00
N TYR A 76 -6.05 15.60 -4.02
CA TYR A 76 -5.30 14.38 -4.36
C TYR A 76 -3.86 14.71 -4.80
N LYS A 77 -3.70 15.75 -5.63
CA LYS A 77 -2.39 16.23 -6.05
C LYS A 77 -1.54 16.63 -4.84
N GLU A 78 -2.07 17.46 -3.95
CA GLU A 78 -1.35 17.96 -2.78
C GLU A 78 -0.99 16.86 -1.78
N ARG A 79 -1.95 15.98 -1.44
CA ARG A 79 -1.77 15.00 -0.37
C ARG A 79 -1.10 13.70 -0.83
N ILE A 80 -1.23 13.31 -2.09
CA ILE A 80 -0.72 12.04 -2.61
C ILE A 80 0.41 12.23 -3.60
N VAL A 81 0.18 13.04 -4.65
CA VAL A 81 1.14 13.15 -5.75
C VAL A 81 2.39 13.91 -5.34
N ASP A 82 2.24 15.04 -4.65
CA ASP A 82 3.37 15.84 -4.17
C ASP A 82 4.19 15.04 -3.14
N TYR A 83 3.54 14.34 -2.20
CA TYR A 83 4.21 13.41 -1.29
C TYR A 83 4.99 12.31 -2.03
N MET A 84 4.40 11.73 -3.10
CA MET A 84 5.09 10.73 -3.90
C MET A 84 6.39 11.28 -4.50
N PHE A 85 6.35 12.47 -5.08
CA PHE A 85 7.54 13.10 -5.65
C PHE A 85 8.63 13.35 -4.61
N ASP A 86 8.26 13.86 -3.43
CA ASP A 86 9.18 14.13 -2.34
C ASP A 86 9.86 12.85 -1.84
N GLU A 87 9.13 11.74 -1.71
CA GLU A 87 9.68 10.45 -1.30
C GLU A 87 10.64 9.87 -2.36
N TYR A 88 10.26 9.92 -3.64
CA TYR A 88 11.15 9.47 -4.72
C TYR A 88 12.42 10.32 -4.82
N GLU A 89 12.33 11.63 -4.63
CA GLU A 89 13.49 12.52 -4.60
C GLU A 89 14.47 12.15 -3.48
N ARG A 90 13.95 11.71 -2.33
CA ARG A 90 14.73 11.18 -1.19
C ARG A 90 15.22 9.74 -1.38
N GLY A 91 14.92 9.10 -2.52
CA GLY A 91 15.28 7.70 -2.80
C GLY A 91 14.43 6.68 -2.02
N ARG A 92 13.26 7.08 -1.54
CA ARG A 92 12.27 6.21 -0.90
C ARG A 92 11.19 5.82 -1.90
N THR A 93 10.52 4.71 -1.65
CA THR A 93 9.46 4.20 -2.53
C THR A 93 8.12 4.30 -1.80
N PRO A 94 7.30 5.33 -2.03
CA PRO A 94 6.01 5.50 -1.35
C PRO A 94 4.98 4.46 -1.78
N ASN A 95 3.91 4.32 -0.99
CA ASN A 95 2.76 3.52 -1.36
C ASN A 95 1.51 4.40 -1.47
N PRO A 96 1.22 4.90 -2.67
CA PRO A 96 0.09 5.82 -2.89
C PRO A 96 -1.28 5.18 -2.64
N ASP A 97 -1.41 3.85 -2.76
CA ASP A 97 -2.68 3.17 -2.54
C ASP A 97 -3.06 3.17 -1.05
N VAL A 98 -2.09 2.98 -0.14
CA VAL A 98 -2.31 3.11 1.31
C VAL A 98 -2.66 4.55 1.65
N LEU A 99 -1.90 5.51 1.11
CA LEU A 99 -2.12 6.93 1.36
C LEU A 99 -3.47 7.41 0.82
N CYS A 100 -3.87 6.98 -0.37
CA CYS A 100 -5.17 7.32 -0.93
C CYS A 100 -6.33 6.84 -0.04
N ASN A 101 -6.20 5.67 0.56
CA ASN A 101 -7.20 5.22 1.53
C ASN A 101 -7.21 6.11 2.78
N ARG A 102 -6.03 6.40 3.37
CA ARG A 102 -5.91 7.23 4.58
C ARG A 102 -6.39 8.65 4.37
N GLU A 103 -5.91 9.32 3.31
CA GLU A 103 -6.03 10.77 3.12
C GLU A 103 -7.26 11.18 2.30
N ILE A 104 -7.70 10.33 1.39
CA ILE A 104 -8.78 10.67 0.45
C ILE A 104 -10.06 9.92 0.79
N LYS A 105 -10.05 8.57 0.76
CA LYS A 105 -11.29 7.80 0.90
C LYS A 105 -11.88 7.81 2.30
N PHE A 106 -11.04 7.70 3.32
CA PHE A 106 -11.50 7.64 4.71
C PHE A 106 -11.21 8.91 5.51
N ASP A 107 -10.85 10.00 4.82
CA ASP A 107 -10.75 11.35 5.37
C ASP A 107 -11.67 12.29 4.57
N VAL A 108 -11.19 12.89 3.48
CA VAL A 108 -11.94 13.90 2.70
C VAL A 108 -13.29 13.37 2.19
N PHE A 109 -13.30 12.18 1.59
CA PHE A 109 -14.55 11.59 1.10
C PHE A 109 -15.50 11.23 2.25
N LEU A 110 -14.99 10.76 3.37
CA LEU A 110 -15.79 10.49 4.57
C LEU A 110 -16.45 11.77 5.07
N ASP A 111 -15.69 12.88 5.17
CA ASP A 111 -16.24 14.16 5.63
C ASP A 111 -17.34 14.68 4.69
N ILE A 112 -17.12 14.64 3.37
CA ILE A 112 -18.14 14.99 2.38
C ILE A 112 -19.40 14.15 2.54
N ALA A 113 -19.25 12.83 2.75
CA ALA A 113 -20.40 11.96 2.97
C ALA A 113 -21.15 12.30 4.25
N MET A 114 -20.44 12.63 5.33
CA MET A 114 -21.09 13.07 6.59
C MET A 114 -21.83 14.39 6.41
N ASP A 115 -21.31 15.33 5.63
CA ASP A 115 -21.97 16.59 5.29
C ASP A 115 -23.25 16.39 4.45
N LEU A 116 -23.30 15.29 3.66
CA LEU A 116 -24.51 14.84 2.98
C LEU A 116 -25.50 14.10 3.91
N GLY A 117 -25.22 14.05 5.20
CA GLY A 117 -26.05 13.43 6.23
C GLY A 117 -25.95 11.89 6.23
N ALA A 118 -24.85 11.32 5.76
CA ALA A 118 -24.65 9.87 5.82
C ALA A 118 -24.39 9.39 7.26
N ASP A 119 -24.89 8.21 7.57
CA ASP A 119 -24.54 7.49 8.79
C ASP A 119 -23.20 6.75 8.61
N TYR A 120 -22.97 6.24 7.38
CA TYR A 120 -21.79 5.47 6.99
C TYR A 120 -21.34 5.77 5.57
N VAL A 121 -20.05 5.54 5.32
CA VAL A 121 -19.52 5.36 3.97
C VAL A 121 -19.33 3.87 3.68
N ALA A 122 -19.39 3.50 2.40
CA ALA A 122 -19.08 2.13 1.97
C ALA A 122 -18.18 2.13 0.75
N THR A 123 -17.35 1.11 0.67
CA THR A 123 -16.41 0.91 -0.45
C THR A 123 -16.39 -0.55 -0.89
N GLY A 124 -15.95 -0.79 -2.13
CA GLY A 124 -15.75 -2.12 -2.69
C GLY A 124 -14.45 -2.80 -2.25
N HIS A 125 -13.98 -2.59 -1.02
CA HIS A 125 -12.80 -3.27 -0.52
C HIS A 125 -13.12 -4.67 0.01
N TYR A 126 -12.24 -5.62 -0.29
CA TYR A 126 -12.25 -6.98 0.28
C TYR A 126 -11.60 -6.96 1.66
N CYS A 127 -12.33 -6.40 2.62
CA CYS A 127 -12.01 -6.36 4.05
C CYS A 127 -13.30 -6.60 4.83
N GLN A 128 -13.17 -6.94 6.11
CA GLN A 128 -14.31 -7.06 7.00
C GLN A 128 -14.12 -6.12 8.19
N ARG A 129 -15.24 -5.63 8.73
CA ARG A 129 -15.27 -4.86 9.97
C ARG A 129 -16.11 -5.60 10.98
N GLU A 130 -15.52 -5.89 12.12
CA GLU A 130 -16.21 -6.36 13.31
C GLU A 130 -16.11 -5.34 14.42
N SER A 131 -16.91 -5.45 15.45
CA SER A 131 -16.79 -4.63 16.65
C SER A 131 -17.18 -5.41 17.90
N PHE A 132 -16.62 -4.99 19.02
CA PHE A 132 -16.93 -5.48 20.35
C PHE A 132 -16.80 -4.36 21.37
N THR A 133 -17.47 -4.52 22.52
CA THR A 133 -17.37 -3.54 23.59
C THR A 133 -16.34 -3.96 24.63
N ALA A 134 -15.35 -3.11 24.90
CA ALA A 134 -14.39 -3.29 25.98
C ALA A 134 -14.30 -1.99 26.81
N ASN A 135 -14.32 -2.12 28.14
CA ASN A 135 -14.25 -0.98 29.07
C ASN A 135 -15.27 0.14 28.76
N GLY A 136 -16.47 -0.24 28.30
CA GLY A 136 -17.54 0.71 27.96
C GLY A 136 -17.32 1.49 26.66
N LYS A 137 -16.32 1.15 25.87
CA LYS A 137 -16.05 1.71 24.54
C LYS A 137 -16.24 0.64 23.46
N GLU A 138 -16.81 1.03 22.34
CA GLU A 138 -16.88 0.17 21.17
C GLU A 138 -15.54 0.23 20.44
N ILE A 139 -14.98 -0.94 20.17
CA ILE A 139 -13.70 -1.13 19.47
C ILE A 139 -13.99 -1.82 18.16
N TYR A 140 -13.48 -1.24 17.08
CA TYR A 140 -13.63 -1.74 15.72
C TYR A 140 -12.37 -2.48 15.27
N GLN A 141 -12.56 -3.65 14.65
CA GLN A 141 -11.53 -4.49 14.12
C GLN A 141 -11.52 -4.39 12.59
N LEU A 142 -10.35 -4.18 12.00
CA LEU A 142 -10.14 -4.34 10.57
C LEU A 142 -9.65 -5.76 10.30
N LYS A 143 -10.50 -6.57 9.69
CA LYS A 143 -10.20 -7.97 9.39
C LYS A 143 -9.93 -8.18 7.90
N ALA A 144 -9.12 -9.18 7.60
CA ALA A 144 -8.87 -9.62 6.24
C ALA A 144 -10.16 -9.99 5.50
N GLY A 145 -10.19 -9.82 4.20
CA GLY A 145 -11.27 -10.29 3.35
C GLY A 145 -11.34 -11.81 3.29
N ALA A 146 -12.53 -12.35 3.07
CA ALA A 146 -12.73 -13.81 2.96
C ALA A 146 -12.03 -14.43 1.74
N ASP A 147 -11.75 -13.65 0.69
CA ASP A 147 -10.94 -14.09 -0.45
C ASP A 147 -9.45 -13.77 -0.18
N PRO A 148 -8.61 -14.77 0.11
CA PRO A 148 -7.20 -14.54 0.44
C PRO A 148 -6.38 -14.00 -0.75
N ASN A 149 -6.89 -14.15 -1.99
CA ASN A 149 -6.24 -13.61 -3.18
C ASN A 149 -6.61 -12.14 -3.43
N LYS A 150 -7.62 -11.64 -2.72
CA LYS A 150 -8.16 -10.29 -2.86
C LYS A 150 -8.11 -9.47 -1.56
N ASP A 151 -7.74 -10.08 -0.43
CA ASP A 151 -7.64 -9.37 0.84
C ASP A 151 -6.90 -8.03 0.67
N GLN A 152 -7.58 -6.94 1.04
CA GLN A 152 -7.10 -5.57 0.90
C GLN A 152 -6.84 -4.89 2.24
N SER A 153 -6.84 -5.64 3.35
CA SER A 153 -6.56 -5.09 4.68
C SER A 153 -5.20 -4.36 4.77
N TYR A 154 -4.21 -4.80 3.98
CA TYR A 154 -2.94 -4.11 3.86
C TYR A 154 -3.07 -2.66 3.36
N PHE A 155 -3.94 -2.42 2.39
CA PHE A 155 -4.17 -1.06 1.88
C PHE A 155 -4.92 -0.16 2.86
N LEU A 156 -5.58 -0.77 3.84
CA LEU A 156 -6.33 -0.07 4.89
C LEU A 156 -5.58 -0.03 6.23
N CYS A 157 -4.31 -0.46 6.27
CA CYS A 157 -3.54 -0.58 7.51
C CYS A 157 -3.28 0.74 8.24
N GLN A 158 -3.61 1.87 7.62
CA GLN A 158 -3.48 3.22 8.18
C GLN A 158 -4.83 3.86 8.58
N VAL A 159 -5.95 3.11 8.54
CA VAL A 159 -7.24 3.64 8.99
C VAL A 159 -7.31 3.71 10.52
N SER A 160 -8.01 4.70 11.04
CA SER A 160 -8.21 4.90 12.47
C SER A 160 -9.52 4.26 12.98
N GLN A 161 -9.66 4.12 14.29
CA GLN A 161 -10.91 3.70 14.93
C GLN A 161 -12.09 4.60 14.54
N LYS A 162 -11.89 5.92 14.47
CA LYS A 162 -12.92 6.89 14.06
C LYS A 162 -13.41 6.62 12.63
N GLN A 163 -12.49 6.33 11.73
CA GLN A 163 -12.80 6.03 10.33
C GLN A 163 -13.49 4.67 10.19
N LEU A 164 -13.00 3.63 10.87
CA LEU A 164 -13.65 2.31 10.88
C LEU A 164 -15.07 2.35 11.44
N ALA A 165 -15.32 3.13 12.49
CA ALA A 165 -16.65 3.30 13.07
C ALA A 165 -17.70 3.75 12.04
N LYS A 166 -17.27 4.46 11.00
CA LYS A 166 -18.11 5.05 9.96
C LYS A 166 -18.03 4.33 8.61
N THR A 167 -17.33 3.20 8.53
CA THR A 167 -17.06 2.51 7.26
C THR A 167 -17.76 1.15 7.19
N LEU A 168 -18.28 0.79 6.01
CA LEU A 168 -18.83 -0.53 5.69
C LEU A 168 -18.07 -1.15 4.52
N PHE A 169 -17.89 -2.47 4.58
CA PHE A 169 -17.27 -3.28 3.52
C PHE A 169 -18.24 -4.38 3.07
N PRO A 170 -19.21 -4.05 2.20
CA PRO A 170 -20.35 -4.95 1.90
C PRO A 170 -19.94 -6.27 1.25
N ILE A 171 -18.80 -6.31 0.54
CA ILE A 171 -18.33 -7.48 -0.20
C ILE A 171 -17.19 -8.23 0.50
N GLY A 172 -16.77 -7.80 1.68
CA GLY A 172 -15.59 -8.36 2.37
C GLY A 172 -15.72 -9.84 2.74
N HIS A 173 -16.94 -10.33 2.90
CA HIS A 173 -17.26 -11.73 3.20
C HIS A 173 -17.42 -12.62 1.96
N LEU A 174 -17.31 -12.05 0.74
CA LEU A 174 -17.51 -12.74 -0.53
C LEU A 174 -16.18 -13.05 -1.23
N GLN A 175 -16.19 -14.14 -2.00
CA GLN A 175 -15.14 -14.41 -2.97
C GLN A 175 -15.31 -13.52 -4.21
N LYS A 176 -14.23 -13.20 -4.91
CA LYS A 176 -14.30 -12.40 -6.16
C LYS A 176 -15.21 -13.01 -7.21
N SER A 177 -15.25 -14.34 -7.30
CA SER A 177 -16.15 -15.07 -8.21
C SER A 177 -17.62 -14.85 -7.87
N GLU A 178 -17.98 -14.79 -6.58
CA GLU A 178 -19.35 -14.53 -6.13
C GLU A 178 -19.77 -13.09 -6.44
N VAL A 179 -18.87 -12.12 -6.21
CA VAL A 179 -19.10 -10.71 -6.58
C VAL A 179 -19.40 -10.58 -8.08
N ARG A 180 -18.61 -11.27 -8.94
CA ARG A 180 -18.87 -11.28 -10.38
C ARG A 180 -20.18 -11.98 -10.75
N ALA A 181 -20.53 -13.06 -10.08
CA ALA A 181 -21.81 -13.76 -10.29
C ALA A 181 -23.00 -12.85 -9.96
N ILE A 182 -22.98 -12.18 -8.81
CA ILE A 182 -23.99 -11.19 -8.41
C ILE A 182 -24.11 -10.07 -9.47
N ALA A 183 -22.98 -9.51 -9.89
CA ALA A 183 -22.99 -8.45 -10.91
C ALA A 183 -23.63 -8.91 -12.22
N ALA A 184 -23.34 -10.14 -12.68
CA ALA A 184 -23.88 -10.71 -13.88
C ALA A 184 -25.41 -11.02 -13.74
N GLU A 185 -25.82 -11.61 -12.63
CA GLU A 185 -27.22 -11.92 -12.32
C GLU A 185 -28.09 -10.65 -12.29
N GLN A 186 -27.55 -9.59 -11.69
CA GLN A 186 -28.21 -8.28 -11.63
C GLN A 186 -28.07 -7.47 -12.93
N ASN A 187 -27.40 -8.01 -13.95
CA ASN A 187 -27.14 -7.35 -15.22
C ASN A 187 -26.51 -5.95 -15.02
N LEU A 188 -25.57 -5.82 -14.09
CA LEU A 188 -24.82 -4.57 -13.91
C LEU A 188 -23.87 -4.38 -15.10
N ILE A 189 -23.81 -3.15 -15.62
CA ILE A 189 -22.97 -2.84 -16.79
C ILE A 189 -21.49 -3.16 -16.55
N THR A 190 -21.07 -3.11 -15.29
CA THR A 190 -19.69 -3.38 -14.86
C THR A 190 -19.34 -4.86 -14.71
N ALA A 191 -20.29 -5.80 -14.91
CA ALA A 191 -20.09 -7.24 -14.67
C ALA A 191 -18.92 -7.83 -15.46
N GLY A 192 -18.72 -7.41 -16.71
CA GLY A 192 -17.63 -7.83 -17.58
C GLY A 192 -16.34 -7.02 -17.44
N LYS A 193 -16.34 -5.96 -16.64
CA LYS A 193 -15.20 -5.05 -16.50
C LYS A 193 -14.01 -5.74 -15.80
N LYS A 194 -12.81 -5.53 -16.34
CA LYS A 194 -11.58 -6.04 -15.69
C LYS A 194 -11.29 -5.22 -14.44
N ASP A 195 -10.61 -5.86 -13.49
CA ASP A 195 -10.14 -5.16 -12.30
C ASP A 195 -9.21 -4.00 -12.69
N SER A 196 -9.37 -2.86 -12.02
CA SER A 196 -8.50 -1.71 -12.23
C SER A 196 -7.04 -2.09 -11.96
N GLN A 197 -6.16 -1.66 -12.84
CA GLN A 197 -4.71 -1.87 -12.73
C GLN A 197 -4.02 -0.51 -12.83
N GLY A 198 -3.01 -0.29 -12.00
CA GLY A 198 -2.25 0.96 -11.96
C GLY A 198 -2.37 1.66 -10.62
N LEU A 199 -1.95 2.92 -10.57
CA LEU A 199 -2.09 3.76 -9.40
C LEU A 199 -3.56 4.12 -9.17
N CYS A 200 -3.99 4.13 -7.91
CA CYS A 200 -5.36 4.42 -7.53
C CYS A 200 -5.81 5.77 -8.15
N PHE A 201 -6.87 5.74 -8.97
CA PHE A 201 -7.46 6.88 -9.68
C PHE A 201 -6.61 7.56 -10.78
N ILE A 202 -5.31 7.32 -10.87
CA ILE A 202 -4.47 7.83 -11.96
C ILE A 202 -4.49 6.84 -13.14
N GLY A 203 -4.77 5.56 -12.84
CA GLY A 203 -4.81 4.51 -13.85
C GLY A 203 -3.43 3.96 -14.22
N LYS A 204 -3.30 3.46 -15.45
CA LYS A 204 -2.05 2.91 -15.96
C LYS A 204 -1.13 4.04 -16.39
N VAL A 205 -0.11 4.29 -15.60
CA VAL A 205 0.98 5.22 -15.95
C VAL A 205 2.28 4.46 -16.11
N ARG A 206 3.17 4.97 -16.94
CA ARG A 206 4.58 4.57 -16.93
C ARG A 206 5.26 5.36 -15.82
N LEU A 207 5.50 4.72 -14.70
CA LEU A 207 6.03 5.39 -13.50
C LEU A 207 7.24 6.28 -13.76
N PRO A 208 8.28 5.88 -14.55
CA PRO A 208 9.39 6.76 -14.87
C PRO A 208 8.96 8.03 -15.62
N GLU A 209 8.07 7.92 -16.60
CA GLU A 209 7.55 9.06 -17.37
C GLU A 209 6.72 10.00 -16.47
N PHE A 210 5.91 9.43 -15.59
CA PHE A 210 5.16 10.19 -14.59
C PHE A 210 6.10 10.96 -13.65
N LEU A 211 7.14 10.30 -13.13
CA LEU A 211 8.10 10.94 -12.24
C LEU A 211 8.93 12.03 -12.93
N GLN A 212 9.17 11.91 -14.25
CA GLN A 212 9.89 12.92 -15.03
C GLN A 212 9.20 14.29 -15.13
N GLN A 213 7.93 14.39 -14.75
CA GLN A 213 7.25 15.68 -14.65
C GLN A 213 7.92 16.63 -13.64
N LYS A 214 8.47 16.09 -12.54
CA LYS A 214 9.17 16.87 -11.52
C LYS A 214 10.64 16.45 -11.36
N LEU A 215 10.92 15.17 -11.46
CA LEU A 215 12.25 14.59 -11.25
C LEU A 215 12.96 14.44 -12.59
N LEU A 216 13.79 15.39 -12.95
CA LEU A 216 14.49 15.40 -14.23
C LEU A 216 15.46 14.21 -14.37
N PRO A 217 15.56 13.60 -15.56
CA PRO A 217 16.54 12.55 -15.82
C PRO A 217 17.98 13.05 -15.56
N LYS A 218 18.75 12.25 -14.83
CA LYS A 218 20.16 12.50 -14.54
C LYS A 218 20.96 11.23 -14.81
N PRO A 219 21.88 11.20 -15.80
CA PRO A 219 22.68 10.03 -16.06
C PRO A 219 23.53 9.63 -14.86
N GLY A 220 23.54 8.32 -14.54
CA GLY A 220 24.31 7.76 -13.43
C GLY A 220 24.80 6.35 -13.77
N GLU A 221 25.56 5.74 -12.84
CA GLU A 221 26.22 4.46 -13.02
C GLU A 221 25.44 3.33 -12.32
N ILE A 222 25.39 2.17 -12.98
CA ILE A 222 24.94 0.90 -12.38
C ILE A 222 26.18 0.11 -12.00
N ILE A 223 26.31 -0.20 -10.70
CA ILE A 223 27.43 -0.92 -10.14
C ILE A 223 26.97 -2.31 -9.69
N GLU A 224 27.64 -3.33 -10.16
CA GLU A 224 27.41 -4.70 -9.72
C GLU A 224 28.29 -5.02 -8.52
N ILE A 225 27.67 -5.45 -7.44
CA ILE A 225 28.28 -5.87 -6.19
C ILE A 225 28.33 -7.39 -6.12
N ASP A 226 29.49 -7.94 -5.76
CA ASP A 226 29.64 -9.38 -5.54
C ASP A 226 28.88 -9.85 -4.28
N ALA A 227 28.34 -11.05 -4.33
CA ALA A 227 27.60 -11.64 -3.22
C ALA A 227 28.46 -11.72 -1.93
N GLN A 228 29.76 -12.01 -2.04
CA GLN A 228 30.68 -12.09 -0.90
C GLN A 228 30.82 -10.74 -0.18
N VAL A 229 30.86 -9.63 -0.92
CA VAL A 229 30.92 -8.28 -0.36
C VAL A 229 29.63 -7.99 0.45
N SER A 230 28.48 -8.38 -0.09
CA SER A 230 27.22 -8.20 0.60
C SER A 230 27.09 -9.10 1.83
N ASP A 231 27.58 -10.32 1.77
CA ASP A 231 27.51 -11.27 2.87
C ASP A 231 28.42 -10.88 4.04
N SER A 232 29.63 -10.40 3.76
CA SER A 232 30.56 -9.87 4.78
C SER A 232 29.99 -8.70 5.59
N ARG A 233 28.98 -8.02 5.07
CA ARG A 233 28.26 -6.90 5.71
C ARG A 233 26.94 -7.34 6.33
N SER A 234 26.66 -8.62 6.37
CA SER A 234 25.45 -9.16 7.00
C SER A 234 25.58 -9.14 8.52
N SER A 235 24.48 -8.93 9.22
CA SER A 235 24.41 -9.17 10.66
C SER A 235 24.48 -10.67 10.93
N HIS A 236 25.26 -11.07 11.93
CA HIS A 236 25.38 -12.45 12.41
C HIS A 236 24.72 -12.64 13.79
N ALA A 237 23.91 -11.68 14.25
CA ALA A 237 23.18 -11.83 15.50
C ALA A 237 22.22 -13.04 15.41
N SER A 238 22.21 -13.87 16.46
CA SER A 238 21.28 -14.99 16.53
C SER A 238 19.85 -14.48 16.75
N LEU A 239 18.88 -15.11 16.12
CA LEU A 239 17.46 -14.85 16.34
C LEU A 239 16.85 -15.75 17.44
N ASP A 240 17.59 -16.75 17.90
CA ASP A 240 17.14 -17.73 18.90
C ASP A 240 17.14 -17.18 20.35
N GLN A 241 16.98 -15.87 20.50
CA GLN A 241 16.95 -15.20 21.80
C GLN A 241 15.61 -14.45 21.99
N GLU A 242 15.16 -14.40 23.22
CA GLU A 242 13.91 -13.70 23.57
C GLU A 242 14.11 -12.19 23.66
N GLU A 243 15.26 -11.75 24.16
CA GLU A 243 15.62 -10.35 24.33
C GLU A 243 16.75 -9.96 23.39
N PHE A 244 16.65 -8.77 22.83
CA PHE A 244 17.65 -8.17 21.96
C PHE A 244 18.12 -6.85 22.55
N SER A 245 19.42 -6.65 22.57
CA SER A 245 19.98 -5.33 22.79
C SER A 245 19.62 -4.38 21.65
N ARG A 246 19.63 -3.09 21.93
CA ARG A 246 19.39 -2.06 20.92
C ARG A 246 20.34 -2.18 19.73
N ASP A 247 21.61 -2.46 19.97
CA ASP A 247 22.60 -2.55 18.90
C ASP A 247 22.37 -3.77 18.01
N GLU A 248 21.87 -4.88 18.54
CA GLU A 248 21.46 -6.05 17.78
C GLU A 248 20.23 -5.74 16.91
N LEU A 249 19.20 -5.06 17.46
CA LEU A 249 18.03 -4.63 16.70
C LEU A 249 18.43 -3.73 15.52
N ILE A 250 19.30 -2.74 15.76
CA ILE A 250 19.84 -1.88 14.72
C ILE A 250 20.61 -2.69 13.68
N SER A 251 21.48 -3.60 14.12
CA SER A 251 22.30 -4.43 13.23
C SER A 251 21.46 -5.32 12.31
N LEU A 252 20.40 -5.96 12.85
CA LEU A 252 19.49 -6.83 12.11
C LEU A 252 18.58 -6.05 11.15
N SER A 253 18.29 -4.79 11.46
CA SER A 253 17.35 -3.94 10.71
C SER A 253 18.04 -3.00 9.72
N ARG A 254 19.33 -2.73 9.92
CA ARG A 254 20.09 -1.78 9.10
C ARG A 254 20.21 -2.25 7.65
N LYS A 255 19.95 -1.35 6.70
CA LYS A 255 20.26 -1.59 5.29
C LYS A 255 21.78 -1.66 5.09
N ARG A 256 22.26 -2.54 4.22
CA ARG A 256 23.65 -2.53 3.79
C ARG A 256 23.88 -1.29 2.92
N THR A 257 25.02 -0.65 3.12
CA THR A 257 25.48 0.48 2.31
C THR A 257 26.68 0.04 1.47
N TYR A 258 26.76 0.58 0.26
CA TYR A 258 27.80 0.28 -0.71
C TYR A 258 28.48 1.57 -1.17
N GLN A 259 29.73 1.42 -1.64
CA GLN A 259 30.49 2.48 -2.27
C GLN A 259 30.84 2.07 -3.71
N LYS A 260 31.16 3.03 -4.57
CA LYS A 260 31.54 2.74 -5.97
C LYS A 260 32.73 1.77 -6.09
N ALA A 261 33.66 1.82 -5.14
CA ALA A 261 34.83 0.94 -5.08
C ALA A 261 34.48 -0.52 -4.69
N ASP A 262 33.29 -0.81 -4.19
CA ASP A 262 32.89 -2.16 -3.77
C ASP A 262 32.53 -3.08 -4.94
N GLY A 263 32.39 -2.54 -6.14
CA GLY A 263 31.95 -3.30 -7.30
C GLY A 263 32.50 -2.79 -8.62
N LYS A 264 31.92 -3.28 -9.71
CA LYS A 264 32.28 -2.90 -11.07
C LYS A 264 31.12 -2.18 -11.76
N VAL A 265 31.42 -1.16 -12.57
CA VAL A 265 30.42 -0.50 -13.42
C VAL A 265 29.98 -1.47 -14.52
N VAL A 266 28.67 -1.74 -14.62
CA VAL A 266 28.08 -2.67 -15.59
C VAL A 266 27.08 -1.99 -16.52
N GLY A 267 26.71 -0.75 -16.25
CA GLY A 267 25.75 -0.02 -17.06
C GLY A 267 25.57 1.43 -16.64
N LYS A 268 24.58 2.07 -17.28
CA LYS A 268 24.16 3.44 -16.98
C LYS A 268 22.65 3.51 -16.83
N HIS A 269 22.15 4.45 -16.04
CA HIS A 269 20.74 4.74 -15.86
C HIS A 269 20.45 6.24 -16.01
N GLN A 270 19.16 6.63 -15.96
CA GLN A 270 18.72 8.02 -16.13
C GLN A 270 18.20 8.66 -14.82
N GLY A 271 18.54 8.11 -13.67
CA GLY A 271 18.16 8.63 -12.34
C GLY A 271 17.99 7.50 -11.34
N ALA A 272 18.76 7.52 -10.24
CA ALA A 272 18.68 6.50 -9.19
C ALA A 272 17.31 6.50 -8.49
N HIS A 273 16.67 7.66 -8.40
CA HIS A 273 15.33 7.85 -7.81
C HIS A 273 14.21 7.13 -8.58
N TYR A 274 14.41 6.70 -9.83
CA TYR A 274 13.42 5.91 -10.58
C TYR A 274 13.43 4.41 -10.23
N PHE A 275 14.33 3.97 -9.35
CA PHE A 275 14.54 2.56 -9.07
C PHE A 275 14.28 2.22 -7.61
N THR A 276 13.62 1.08 -7.43
CA THR A 276 13.29 0.53 -6.10
C THR A 276 14.11 -0.72 -5.82
N ARG A 277 14.44 -0.96 -4.56
CA ARG A 277 15.09 -2.21 -4.12
C ARG A 277 14.29 -3.44 -4.56
N GLY A 278 14.99 -4.46 -5.08
CA GLY A 278 14.39 -5.67 -5.65
C GLY A 278 13.94 -5.52 -7.10
N GLN A 279 13.98 -4.33 -7.68
CA GLN A 279 13.62 -4.11 -9.08
C GLN A 279 14.62 -4.79 -10.02
N ARG A 280 14.09 -5.50 -11.02
CA ARG A 280 14.85 -6.10 -12.13
C ARG A 280 14.65 -5.34 -13.44
N LYS A 281 13.39 -4.97 -13.72
CA LYS A 281 13.02 -4.33 -14.99
C LYS A 281 13.57 -2.91 -15.06
N GLY A 282 13.97 -2.49 -16.27
CA GLY A 282 14.41 -1.11 -16.54
C GLY A 282 15.91 -0.87 -16.33
N LEU A 283 16.69 -1.83 -15.81
CA LEU A 283 18.15 -1.70 -15.67
C LEU A 283 18.88 -1.67 -17.03
N ALA A 284 18.31 -2.29 -18.05
CA ALA A 284 18.88 -2.36 -19.42
C ALA A 284 20.32 -2.87 -19.49
N VAL A 285 20.75 -3.70 -18.53
CA VAL A 285 22.07 -4.35 -18.50
C VAL A 285 21.93 -5.79 -18.99
N GLY A 286 22.72 -6.15 -19.99
CA GLY A 286 22.77 -7.51 -20.55
C GLY A 286 24.16 -8.13 -20.37
N GLY A 287 24.29 -9.43 -20.73
CA GLY A 287 25.57 -10.13 -20.72
C GLY A 287 26.02 -10.65 -19.36
N THR A 288 25.18 -10.59 -18.35
CA THR A 288 25.44 -11.21 -17.03
C THR A 288 24.93 -12.65 -16.99
N PRO A 289 25.60 -13.59 -16.29
CA PRO A 289 25.14 -14.97 -16.14
C PRO A 289 23.73 -15.08 -15.57
N GLU A 290 23.42 -14.27 -14.56
CA GLU A 290 22.09 -14.20 -13.95
C GLU A 290 21.52 -12.78 -14.04
N PRO A 291 20.19 -12.60 -13.97
CA PRO A 291 19.58 -11.29 -13.96
C PRO A 291 20.04 -10.42 -12.79
N LEU A 292 20.26 -9.15 -13.05
CA LEU A 292 20.58 -8.17 -12.02
C LEU A 292 19.32 -7.68 -11.29
N PHE A 293 19.46 -7.47 -9.98
CA PHE A 293 18.44 -6.87 -9.13
C PHE A 293 19.02 -5.68 -8.38
N VAL A 294 18.25 -4.62 -8.22
CA VAL A 294 18.62 -3.47 -7.40
C VAL A 294 18.72 -3.90 -5.94
N ILE A 295 19.90 -3.78 -5.34
CA ILE A 295 20.13 -4.08 -3.93
C ILE A 295 20.20 -2.83 -3.06
N ASP A 296 20.59 -1.68 -3.64
CA ASP A 296 20.52 -0.37 -3.00
C ASP A 296 20.55 0.75 -4.05
N THR A 297 20.12 1.94 -3.65
CA THR A 297 20.20 3.17 -4.45
C THR A 297 20.79 4.29 -3.60
N ASN A 298 21.65 5.09 -4.21
CA ASN A 298 22.17 6.34 -3.63
C ASN A 298 21.77 7.49 -4.56
N VAL A 299 20.76 8.25 -4.17
CA VAL A 299 20.23 9.36 -5.00
C VAL A 299 21.15 10.58 -5.01
N GLU A 300 21.91 10.82 -3.93
CA GLU A 300 22.85 11.93 -3.83
C GLU A 300 24.01 11.74 -4.82
N GLU A 301 24.62 10.55 -4.82
CA GLU A 301 25.68 10.18 -5.75
C GLU A 301 25.16 9.75 -7.13
N ASN A 302 23.84 9.60 -7.25
CA ASN A 302 23.14 9.11 -8.43
C ASN A 302 23.69 7.76 -8.92
N VAL A 303 23.73 6.75 -8.04
CA VAL A 303 24.25 5.41 -8.28
C VAL A 303 23.23 4.36 -7.92
N ILE A 304 23.14 3.32 -8.74
CA ILE A 304 22.37 2.10 -8.47
C ILE A 304 23.35 0.96 -8.21
N TYR A 305 23.21 0.31 -7.07
CA TYR A 305 23.94 -0.91 -6.73
C TYR A 305 23.05 -2.12 -7.05
N THR A 306 23.64 -3.09 -7.76
CA THR A 306 22.94 -4.30 -8.21
C THR A 306 23.67 -5.55 -7.79
N GLY A 307 22.95 -6.66 -7.73
CA GLY A 307 23.49 -8.00 -7.50
C GLY A 307 22.88 -9.02 -8.43
N GLN A 308 23.64 -10.06 -8.78
CA GLN A 308 23.16 -11.14 -9.65
C GLN A 308 22.30 -12.16 -8.87
N GLY A 309 21.21 -12.57 -9.49
CA GLY A 309 20.33 -13.61 -8.99
C GLY A 309 19.37 -13.15 -7.89
N LYS A 310 18.27 -13.90 -7.75
CA LYS A 310 17.27 -13.64 -6.72
C LYS A 310 17.74 -13.94 -5.30
N SER A 311 18.76 -14.81 -5.18
CA SER A 311 19.35 -15.23 -3.90
C SER A 311 20.46 -14.32 -3.40
N HIS A 312 20.78 -13.22 -4.12
CA HIS A 312 21.85 -12.33 -3.74
C HIS A 312 21.64 -11.77 -2.31
N PRO A 313 22.63 -11.97 -1.39
CA PRO A 313 22.45 -11.63 0.03
C PRO A 313 22.14 -10.14 0.27
N GLY A 314 22.55 -9.24 -0.62
CA GLY A 314 22.22 -7.82 -0.58
C GLY A 314 20.73 -7.50 -0.62
N LEU A 315 19.91 -8.43 -1.12
CA LEU A 315 18.45 -8.28 -1.16
C LEU A 315 17.79 -8.52 0.20
N TYR A 316 18.41 -9.28 1.11
CA TYR A 316 17.76 -9.87 2.29
C TYR A 316 18.25 -9.28 3.60
N ARG A 317 17.32 -9.07 4.53
CA ARG A 317 17.61 -8.75 5.94
C ARG A 317 16.48 -9.27 6.84
N HIS A 318 16.74 -9.45 8.14
CA HIS A 318 15.75 -9.95 9.10
C HIS A 318 14.82 -8.86 9.60
N GLY A 319 15.32 -7.63 9.74
CA GLY A 319 14.59 -6.59 10.40
C GLY A 319 14.38 -5.34 9.57
N LEU A 320 13.50 -4.51 10.07
CA LEU A 320 13.26 -3.15 9.63
C LEU A 320 12.95 -2.26 10.84
N GLN A 321 13.01 -0.96 10.63
CA GLN A 321 12.66 0.03 11.64
C GLN A 321 11.54 0.93 11.10
N VAL A 322 10.69 1.39 12.02
CA VAL A 322 9.66 2.40 11.82
C VAL A 322 9.93 3.53 12.81
N ALA A 323 9.99 4.78 12.36
CA ALA A 323 10.17 5.93 13.24
C ALA A 323 8.95 6.14 14.15
N ASN A 324 9.14 6.76 15.33
CA ASN A 324 8.07 6.90 16.32
C ASN A 324 6.83 7.61 15.80
N ASP A 325 7.00 8.64 14.98
CA ASP A 325 5.94 9.45 14.36
C ASP A 325 5.26 8.75 13.17
N GLU A 326 5.85 7.65 12.70
CA GLU A 326 5.32 6.86 11.58
C GLU A 326 4.60 5.57 12.04
N ILE A 327 4.55 5.32 13.37
CA ILE A 327 3.86 4.15 13.93
C ILE A 327 2.37 4.45 14.02
N HIS A 328 1.56 3.62 13.40
CA HIS A 328 0.11 3.71 13.45
C HIS A 328 -0.52 2.46 14.05
N TRP A 329 -1.41 2.64 15.04
CA TRP A 329 -2.21 1.57 15.63
C TRP A 329 -3.68 1.75 15.28
N ILE A 330 -4.25 0.78 14.58
CA ILE A 330 -5.71 0.67 14.42
C ILE A 330 -6.31 0.31 15.77
N ARG A 331 -5.71 -0.68 16.45
CA ARG A 331 -6.05 -1.15 17.80
C ARG A 331 -5.22 -0.38 18.83
N GLU A 332 -5.63 0.86 19.11
CA GLU A 332 -4.96 1.72 20.09
C GLU A 332 -4.90 1.12 21.51
N ASP A 333 -5.85 0.25 21.83
CA ASP A 333 -5.92 -0.50 23.07
C ASP A 333 -4.86 -1.60 23.21
N LEU A 334 -4.19 -1.96 22.11
CA LEU A 334 -3.11 -2.94 22.06
C LEU A 334 -1.72 -2.32 21.91
N LYS A 335 -1.60 -1.00 22.01
CA LYS A 335 -0.30 -0.33 22.12
C LYS A 335 0.46 -0.85 23.31
N PHE A 336 1.78 -0.92 23.18
CA PHE A 336 2.66 -1.34 24.25
C PHE A 336 3.81 -0.33 24.44
N GLU A 337 4.43 -0.37 25.60
CA GLU A 337 5.38 0.64 26.07
C GLU A 337 6.80 0.37 25.57
N VAL A 338 7.66 1.40 25.70
CA VAL A 338 9.10 1.26 25.42
C VAL A 338 9.72 0.18 26.30
N GLY A 339 10.47 -0.73 25.70
CA GLY A 339 11.07 -1.90 26.34
C GLY A 339 10.23 -3.16 26.25
N GLU A 340 9.00 -3.07 25.75
CA GLU A 340 8.14 -4.24 25.55
C GLU A 340 8.27 -4.80 24.13
N SER A 341 7.88 -6.06 23.96
CA SER A 341 7.84 -6.76 22.68
C SER A 341 6.54 -7.55 22.50
N LYS A 342 6.16 -7.78 21.24
CA LYS A 342 4.96 -8.56 20.90
C LYS A 342 5.21 -9.43 19.68
N SER A 343 4.87 -10.72 19.77
CA SER A 343 4.82 -11.62 18.62
C SER A 343 3.59 -11.32 17.77
N VAL A 344 3.77 -11.27 16.45
CA VAL A 344 2.74 -10.95 15.47
C VAL A 344 2.99 -11.70 14.17
N MET A 345 2.02 -11.67 13.28
CA MET A 345 2.24 -11.92 11.86
C MET A 345 2.43 -10.58 11.15
N ALA A 346 3.33 -10.48 10.18
CA ALA A 346 3.55 -9.21 9.46
C ALA A 346 3.79 -9.40 7.97
N ARG A 347 3.51 -8.36 7.19
CA ARG A 347 3.85 -8.27 5.76
C ARG A 347 4.29 -6.86 5.38
N ILE A 348 5.16 -6.80 4.39
CA ILE A 348 5.71 -5.54 3.85
C ILE A 348 5.22 -5.23 2.43
N ARG A 349 4.29 -6.01 1.90
CA ARG A 349 3.69 -5.85 0.57
C ARG A 349 2.30 -6.46 0.51
N TYR A 350 1.45 -5.91 -0.32
CA TYR A 350 0.06 -6.32 -0.49
C TYR A 350 -0.14 -7.84 -0.74
N ARG A 351 0.61 -8.42 -1.67
CA ARG A 351 0.44 -9.84 -2.04
C ARG A 351 1.38 -10.81 -1.31
N GLN A 352 2.12 -10.33 -0.33
CA GLN A 352 2.95 -11.17 0.49
C GLN A 352 2.07 -11.93 1.49
N GLN A 353 2.38 -13.20 1.70
CA GLN A 353 1.82 -13.96 2.82
C GLN A 353 2.26 -13.33 4.15
N LEU A 354 1.46 -13.52 5.17
CA LEU A 354 1.83 -13.09 6.52
C LEU A 354 2.97 -13.98 7.02
N GLU A 355 4.02 -13.35 7.52
CA GLU A 355 5.22 -14.01 8.05
C GLU A 355 5.33 -13.77 9.55
N PRO A 356 5.78 -14.77 10.34
CA PRO A 356 6.02 -14.59 11.76
C PRO A 356 7.06 -13.49 12.01
N ALA A 357 6.75 -12.61 12.95
CA ALA A 357 7.61 -11.50 13.32
C ALA A 357 7.44 -11.12 14.79
N ARG A 358 8.42 -10.39 15.32
CA ARG A 358 8.35 -9.76 16.64
C ARG A 358 8.51 -8.26 16.52
N LEU A 359 7.66 -7.54 17.22
CA LEU A 359 7.72 -6.10 17.38
C LEU A 359 8.49 -5.77 18.64
N PHE A 360 9.41 -4.81 18.58
CA PHE A 360 10.15 -4.29 19.72
C PHE A 360 10.01 -2.79 19.78
N MET A 361 9.35 -2.27 20.81
CA MET A 361 9.21 -0.83 21.01
C MET A 361 10.43 -0.28 21.73
N THR A 362 11.04 0.73 21.15
CA THR A 362 12.21 1.41 21.70
C THR A 362 12.03 2.92 21.71
N GLU A 363 12.90 3.65 22.40
CA GLU A 363 12.89 5.13 22.39
C GLU A 363 13.08 5.71 20.97
N ASN A 364 13.71 4.96 20.05
CA ASN A 364 14.02 5.41 18.69
C ASN A 364 13.06 4.88 17.63
N GLY A 365 11.96 4.28 18.01
CA GLY A 365 10.95 3.71 17.11
C GLY A 365 10.69 2.24 17.33
N LEU A 366 9.89 1.67 16.46
CA LEU A 366 9.50 0.28 16.46
C LEU A 366 10.42 -0.51 15.53
N PHE A 367 11.03 -1.57 16.06
CA PHE A 367 11.72 -2.57 15.25
C PHE A 367 10.81 -3.76 14.97
N VAL A 368 10.83 -4.24 13.74
CA VAL A 368 10.11 -5.45 13.31
C VAL A 368 11.15 -6.47 12.85
N LEU A 369 11.29 -7.56 13.61
CA LEU A 369 12.18 -8.67 13.26
C LEU A 369 11.35 -9.85 12.77
N PHE A 370 11.62 -10.30 11.56
CA PHE A 370 11.03 -11.49 10.97
C PHE A 370 11.88 -12.71 11.30
N ASP A 371 11.25 -13.85 11.54
CA ASP A 371 11.94 -15.10 11.77
C ASP A 371 12.76 -15.50 10.52
N GLU A 372 12.21 -15.29 9.32
CA GLU A 372 12.88 -15.48 8.06
C GLU A 372 13.29 -14.16 7.39
N LYS A 373 14.44 -14.15 6.71
CA LYS A 373 14.92 -12.96 5.99
C LYS A 373 13.91 -12.49 4.94
N GLN A 374 13.58 -11.23 4.99
CA GLN A 374 12.68 -10.61 4.02
C GLN A 374 13.48 -9.99 2.87
N SER A 375 13.00 -10.22 1.64
CA SER A 375 13.66 -9.67 0.45
C SER A 375 13.20 -8.26 0.14
N ALA A 376 14.14 -7.42 -0.31
CA ALA A 376 13.86 -6.10 -0.87
C ALA A 376 12.97 -5.22 0.03
N ILE A 377 13.25 -5.19 1.33
CA ILE A 377 12.63 -4.23 2.24
C ILE A 377 13.00 -2.81 1.76
N ALA A 378 11.99 -2.04 1.34
CA ALA A 378 12.18 -0.72 0.72
C ALA A 378 11.70 0.40 1.66
N PRO A 379 12.53 1.40 1.95
CA PRO A 379 12.10 2.60 2.67
C PRO A 379 10.94 3.29 1.97
N GLY A 380 9.99 3.83 2.74
CA GLY A 380 8.79 4.47 2.23
C GLY A 380 7.60 3.53 1.97
N GLN A 381 7.83 2.21 1.90
CA GLN A 381 6.76 1.21 1.93
C GLN A 381 6.24 1.02 3.34
N PHE A 382 5.08 0.36 3.48
CA PHE A 382 4.50 0.05 4.78
C PHE A 382 4.85 -1.37 5.23
N VAL A 383 5.05 -1.54 6.53
CA VAL A 383 4.90 -2.82 7.21
C VAL A 383 3.56 -2.81 7.94
N ALA A 384 2.78 -3.87 7.80
CA ALA A 384 1.52 -4.05 8.53
C ALA A 384 1.62 -5.31 9.38
N TRP A 385 1.11 -5.25 10.63
CA TRP A 385 1.14 -6.36 11.58
C TRP A 385 -0.25 -6.80 11.99
N TYR A 386 -0.38 -8.10 12.23
CA TYR A 386 -1.64 -8.81 12.37
C TYR A 386 -1.62 -9.77 13.55
N GLU A 387 -2.80 -10.02 14.11
CA GLU A 387 -3.08 -11.14 15.00
C GLU A 387 -4.24 -11.94 14.40
N GLY A 388 -3.97 -13.19 13.97
CA GLY A 388 -4.91 -13.94 13.16
C GLY A 388 -5.21 -13.22 11.84
N ASP A 389 -6.47 -12.93 11.58
CA ASP A 389 -6.97 -12.20 10.42
C ASP A 389 -7.16 -10.68 10.66
N GLU A 390 -6.91 -10.20 11.88
CA GLU A 390 -7.06 -8.80 12.27
C GLU A 390 -5.77 -7.99 12.01
N CYS A 391 -5.88 -6.91 11.26
CA CYS A 391 -4.82 -5.92 11.11
C CYS A 391 -4.81 -5.00 12.34
N LEU A 392 -3.73 -5.04 13.11
CA LEU A 392 -3.61 -4.28 14.36
C LEU A 392 -3.03 -2.88 14.15
N GLY A 393 -2.21 -2.72 13.13
CA GLY A 393 -1.51 -1.46 12.84
C GLY A 393 -0.46 -1.61 11.75
N SER A 394 0.28 -0.54 11.54
CA SER A 394 1.30 -0.46 10.49
C SER A 394 2.29 0.67 10.77
N GLY A 395 3.32 0.74 9.93
CA GLY A 395 4.23 1.88 9.94
C GLY A 395 5.00 2.01 8.64
N VAL A 396 5.53 3.22 8.38
CA VAL A 396 6.37 3.49 7.22
C VAL A 396 7.79 2.97 7.49
N ILE A 397 8.31 2.17 6.59
CA ILE A 397 9.66 1.60 6.69
C ILE A 397 10.71 2.71 6.50
N SER A 398 11.63 2.82 7.46
CA SER A 398 12.73 3.79 7.46
C SER A 398 13.91 3.36 6.59
#